data_a74a785b8adb309ff72ee08dde9c9829
#
_entry.id   a74a785b8adb309ff72ee08dde9c9829
#
_cell.length_a   1.000
_cell.length_b   1.000
_cell.length_c   1.000
_cell.angle_alpha   90.00
_cell.angle_beta   90.00
_cell.angle_gamma   90.00
#
_symmetry.space_group_name_H-M   'P 1'
#
loop_
_entity.id
_entity.type
_entity.pdbx_description
1 polymer ?
#
loop_
_entity_poly.entity_id
_entity_poly.type
_entity_poly.pdbx_seq_one_letter_code
_entity_poly.pdbx_strand_id
1 'polypeptide(L)'
;MLRVFRYLKGTLYYCLSYGFSPTLKLYHSLQGFTDADYAAASDRMSISAYVFIFNGAAIAWSSKKQCTISTSTVEAEYIALYTGAKQAIWLRELFLELGQGEYLSNKVGQPVKIYGDNQGALALVENPEHHQRTKHIDVQYHYIRHLVSTRKVEIEYYPIDKMAADALTKPLARTKLLQCLKLTFGALDTK
;
A
#
# COMPACT_ATOMS: atom_id res chain seq x y z
N MET A 1 -3.52 22.37 16.18
CA MET A 1 -4.96 22.10 16.50
C MET A 1 -5.93 22.71 15.49
N LEU A 2 -5.91 24.02 15.19
CA LEU A 2 -6.82 24.69 14.22
C LEU A 2 -6.84 24.06 12.80
N ARG A 3 -5.70 23.55 12.28
CA ARG A 3 -5.64 22.92 10.95
C ARG A 3 -6.45 21.63 10.87
N VAL A 4 -6.45 20.81 11.93
CA VAL A 4 -7.24 19.58 12.00
C VAL A 4 -8.73 19.88 11.97
N PHE A 5 -9.20 20.86 12.76
CA PHE A 5 -10.61 21.27 12.75
C PHE A 5 -11.05 21.83 11.40
N ARG A 6 -10.17 22.61 10.72
CA ARG A 6 -10.47 23.11 9.37
C ARG A 6 -10.59 21.96 8.36
N TYR A 7 -9.70 20.97 8.45
CA TYR A 7 -9.76 19.78 7.61
C TYR A 7 -11.07 19.01 7.85
N LEU A 8 -11.38 18.70 9.10
CA LEU A 8 -12.62 18.00 9.46
C LEU A 8 -13.87 18.75 9.00
N LYS A 9 -13.91 20.08 9.20
CA LYS A 9 -15.04 20.91 8.70
C LYS A 9 -15.15 20.86 7.17
N GLY A 10 -14.03 20.82 6.46
CA GLY A 10 -14.01 20.76 4.99
C GLY A 10 -14.29 19.37 4.41
N THR A 11 -14.30 18.32 5.25
CA THR A 11 -14.45 16.93 4.83
C THR A 11 -15.57 16.18 5.53
N LEU A 12 -16.58 16.91 6.04
CA LEU A 12 -17.72 16.35 6.78
C LEU A 12 -18.48 15.25 6.00
N TYR A 13 -18.50 15.38 4.68
CA TYR A 13 -19.23 14.47 3.79
C TYR A 13 -18.32 13.40 3.16
N TYR A 14 -17.03 13.36 3.52
CA TYR A 14 -16.15 12.31 3.02
C TYR A 14 -16.46 11.00 3.75
N CYS A 15 -16.78 9.98 2.98
CA CYS A 15 -17.08 8.64 3.48
C CYS A 15 -16.44 7.59 2.56
N LEU A 16 -16.17 6.41 3.11
CA LEU A 16 -15.80 5.25 2.31
C LEU A 16 -17.04 4.73 1.58
N SER A 17 -17.04 4.81 0.25
CA SER A 17 -18.16 4.36 -0.58
C SER A 17 -17.77 3.08 -1.32
N TYR A 18 -18.42 1.98 -0.98
CA TYR A 18 -18.22 0.69 -1.63
C TYR A 18 -19.34 0.45 -2.65
N GLY A 19 -18.99 -0.09 -3.79
CA GLY A 19 -19.96 -0.46 -4.80
C GLY A 19 -19.38 -0.43 -6.20
N PHE A 20 -20.19 -0.89 -7.14
CA PHE A 20 -19.83 -0.93 -8.55
C PHE A 20 -19.75 0.49 -9.12
N SER A 21 -18.54 0.93 -9.49
CA SER A 21 -18.36 2.08 -10.37
C SER A 21 -17.96 1.60 -11.76
N PRO A 22 -18.74 1.90 -12.81
CA PRO A 22 -18.41 1.50 -14.19
C PRO A 22 -17.05 2.03 -14.66
N THR A 23 -16.58 3.13 -14.08
CA THR A 23 -15.28 3.77 -14.37
C THR A 23 -14.11 3.15 -13.61
N LEU A 24 -14.37 2.37 -12.54
CA LEU A 24 -13.37 1.78 -11.67
C LEU A 24 -13.35 0.25 -11.76
N LYS A 25 -13.50 -0.32 -12.96
CA LYS A 25 -13.43 -1.77 -13.21
C LYS A 25 -12.21 -2.49 -12.63
N LEU A 26 -11.13 -1.73 -12.31
CA LEU A 26 -9.89 -2.28 -11.76
C LEU A 26 -10.00 -2.78 -10.31
N TYR A 27 -11.01 -2.35 -9.54
CA TYR A 27 -11.02 -2.53 -8.09
C TYR A 27 -12.03 -3.55 -7.55
N HIS A 28 -12.47 -4.49 -8.39
CA HIS A 28 -13.29 -5.62 -7.93
C HIS A 28 -12.47 -6.70 -7.21
N SER A 29 -11.16 -6.70 -7.39
CA SER A 29 -10.22 -7.54 -6.66
C SER A 29 -9.50 -6.76 -5.57
N LEU A 30 -9.03 -7.47 -4.56
CA LEU A 30 -8.19 -6.90 -3.50
C LEU A 30 -6.86 -6.43 -4.07
N GLN A 31 -6.53 -5.14 -3.88
CA GLN A 31 -5.28 -4.53 -4.33
C GLN A 31 -4.64 -3.75 -3.20
N GLY A 32 -3.34 -3.93 -3.01
CA GLY A 32 -2.53 -3.20 -2.04
C GLY A 32 -1.65 -2.15 -2.72
N PHE A 33 -1.46 -1.01 -2.06
CA PHE A 33 -0.52 0.03 -2.47
C PHE A 33 0.40 0.31 -1.28
N THR A 34 1.70 0.39 -1.52
CA THR A 34 2.71 0.67 -0.48
C THR A 34 3.58 1.85 -0.88
N ASP A 35 3.97 2.65 0.09
CA ASP A 35 4.84 3.81 -0.10
C ASP A 35 5.68 4.05 1.17
N ALA A 36 6.86 4.66 1.01
CA ALA A 36 7.66 5.13 2.11
C ALA A 36 8.12 6.58 1.91
N ASP A 37 8.08 7.37 2.97
CA ASP A 37 8.75 8.67 3.01
C ASP A 37 10.08 8.50 3.75
N TYR A 38 11.17 8.51 2.97
CA TYR A 38 12.53 8.25 3.44
C TYR A 38 13.04 9.38 4.33
N ALA A 39 13.51 9.03 5.53
CA ALA A 39 14.10 9.95 6.50
C ALA A 39 13.22 11.19 6.82
N ALA A 40 11.89 11.04 6.72
CA ALA A 40 10.92 12.13 6.85
C ALA A 40 10.81 12.69 8.28
N ALA A 41 11.03 11.87 9.29
CA ALA A 41 10.93 12.29 10.68
C ALA A 41 12.20 13.06 11.14
N SER A 42 12.05 13.88 12.18
CA SER A 42 13.15 14.66 12.74
C SER A 42 14.33 13.83 13.26
N ASP A 43 14.05 12.58 13.62
CA ASP A 43 15.04 11.56 14.03
C ASP A 43 15.55 10.70 12.86
N ARG A 44 15.30 11.14 11.61
CA ARG A 44 15.71 10.45 10.39
C ARG A 44 15.05 9.08 10.18
N MET A 45 14.04 8.72 10.94
CA MET A 45 13.22 7.55 10.69
C MET A 45 12.31 7.79 9.49
N SER A 46 12.14 6.77 8.67
CA SER A 46 11.21 6.78 7.54
C SER A 46 9.78 6.47 7.99
N ILE A 47 8.81 6.87 7.19
CA ILE A 47 7.40 6.54 7.40
C ILE A 47 7.01 5.53 6.34
N SER A 48 6.49 4.37 6.74
CA SER A 48 5.89 3.39 5.83
C SER A 48 4.40 3.49 5.86
N ALA A 49 3.77 3.35 4.70
CA ALA A 49 2.33 3.21 4.60
C ALA A 49 1.92 2.10 3.65
N TYR A 50 0.72 1.59 3.89
CA TYR A 50 -0.02 0.79 2.93
C TYR A 50 -1.50 1.16 2.95
N VAL A 51 -2.17 0.93 1.85
CA VAL A 51 -3.62 0.94 1.74
C VAL A 51 -4.07 -0.22 0.86
N PHE A 52 -5.07 -0.97 1.33
CA PHE A 52 -5.73 -2.01 0.56
C PHE A 52 -7.10 -1.55 0.13
N ILE A 53 -7.35 -1.62 -1.15
CA ILE A 53 -8.60 -1.21 -1.79
C ILE A 53 -9.33 -2.47 -2.26
N PHE A 54 -10.61 -2.51 -1.97
CA PHE A 54 -11.53 -3.54 -2.42
C PHE A 54 -12.88 -2.90 -2.76
N ASN A 55 -13.46 -3.31 -3.86
CA ASN A 55 -14.76 -2.82 -4.32
C ASN A 55 -14.88 -1.28 -4.33
N GLY A 56 -13.81 -0.61 -4.75
CA GLY A 56 -13.76 0.84 -4.99
C GLY A 56 -13.33 1.71 -3.82
N ALA A 57 -13.16 1.16 -2.60
CA ALA A 57 -12.72 1.94 -1.45
C ALA A 57 -11.73 1.17 -0.54
N ALA A 58 -11.04 1.91 0.33
CA ALA A 58 -10.08 1.35 1.27
C ALA A 58 -10.76 0.49 2.34
N ILE A 59 -10.24 -0.73 2.56
CA ILE A 59 -10.68 -1.66 3.61
C ILE A 59 -9.65 -1.83 4.72
N ALA A 60 -8.38 -1.54 4.44
CA ALA A 60 -7.31 -1.57 5.44
C ALA A 60 -6.23 -0.56 5.06
N TRP A 61 -5.68 0.14 6.04
CA TRP A 61 -4.59 1.09 5.83
C TRP A 61 -3.73 1.23 7.08
N SER A 62 -2.51 1.71 6.88
CA SER A 62 -1.60 2.06 7.96
C SER A 62 -0.66 3.17 7.52
N SER A 63 -0.33 4.06 8.43
CA SER A 63 0.78 5.00 8.33
C SER A 63 1.59 4.89 9.60
N LYS A 64 2.84 4.46 9.51
CA LYS A 64 3.63 4.14 10.70
C LYS A 64 5.10 4.49 10.51
N LYS A 65 5.69 5.12 11.51
CA LYS A 65 7.14 5.34 11.55
C LYS A 65 7.85 3.98 11.64
N GLN A 66 8.89 3.79 10.83
CA GLN A 66 9.72 2.59 10.85
C GLN A 66 10.46 2.48 12.18
N CYS A 67 10.72 1.26 12.63
CA CYS A 67 11.42 1.02 13.89
C CYS A 67 12.96 1.06 13.75
N THR A 68 13.46 1.06 12.52
CA THR A 68 14.89 1.08 12.17
C THR A 68 15.17 2.22 11.21
N ILE A 69 16.38 2.77 11.26
CA ILE A 69 16.82 3.78 10.29
C ILE A 69 17.18 3.06 8.99
N SER A 70 16.46 3.39 7.93
CA SER A 70 16.79 2.93 6.58
C SER A 70 17.99 3.70 6.05
N THR A 71 18.90 3.01 5.38
CA THR A 71 20.13 3.60 4.82
C THR A 71 19.94 4.13 3.39
N SER A 72 18.82 3.81 2.77
CA SER A 72 18.46 4.24 1.41
C SER A 72 16.96 4.32 1.23
N THR A 73 16.52 5.02 0.17
CA THR A 73 15.12 5.04 -0.25
C THR A 73 14.62 3.64 -0.60
N VAL A 74 15.44 2.85 -1.29
CA VAL A 74 15.14 1.45 -1.66
C VAL A 74 14.84 0.59 -0.44
N GLU A 75 15.64 0.74 0.62
CA GLU A 75 15.44 0.03 1.88
C GLU A 75 14.14 0.47 2.57
N ALA A 76 13.88 1.77 2.64
CA ALA A 76 12.64 2.29 3.24
C ALA A 76 11.40 1.76 2.51
N GLU A 77 11.41 1.77 1.18
CA GLU A 77 10.34 1.23 0.35
C GLU A 77 10.17 -0.28 0.52
N TYR A 78 11.29 -1.00 0.64
CA TYR A 78 11.23 -2.44 0.87
C TYR A 78 10.60 -2.79 2.23
N ILE A 79 10.89 -2.01 3.28
CA ILE A 79 10.25 -2.15 4.60
C ILE A 79 8.74 -1.86 4.50
N ALA A 80 8.33 -0.85 3.71
CA ALA A 80 6.93 -0.57 3.46
C ALA A 80 6.25 -1.75 2.75
N LEU A 81 6.89 -2.28 1.71
CA LEU A 81 6.43 -3.44 0.97
C LEU A 81 6.28 -4.68 1.88
N TYR A 82 7.23 -4.92 2.79
CA TYR A 82 7.15 -6.00 3.77
C TYR A 82 5.95 -5.86 4.70
N THR A 83 5.68 -4.65 5.19
CA THR A 83 4.52 -4.41 6.06
C THR A 83 3.21 -4.60 5.32
N GLY A 84 3.14 -4.13 4.06
CA GLY A 84 2.02 -4.37 3.16
C GLY A 84 1.81 -5.84 2.86
N ALA A 85 2.88 -6.59 2.57
CA ALA A 85 2.81 -8.02 2.29
C ALA A 85 2.24 -8.83 3.47
N LYS A 86 2.58 -8.49 4.71
CA LYS A 86 1.97 -9.11 5.89
C LYS A 86 0.47 -8.85 5.96
N GLN A 87 0.04 -7.63 5.70
CA GLN A 87 -1.38 -7.28 5.67
C GLN A 87 -2.11 -7.98 4.53
N ALA A 88 -1.47 -8.10 3.36
CA ALA A 88 -2.03 -8.84 2.22
C ALA A 88 -2.33 -10.30 2.57
N ILE A 89 -1.41 -10.97 3.26
CA ILE A 89 -1.61 -12.36 3.69
C ILE A 89 -2.76 -12.47 4.69
N TRP A 90 -2.84 -11.57 5.67
CA TRP A 90 -3.94 -11.57 6.62
C TRP A 90 -5.29 -11.37 5.92
N LEU A 91 -5.39 -10.40 5.01
CA LEU A 91 -6.61 -10.18 4.24
C LEU A 91 -6.94 -11.39 3.34
N ARG A 92 -5.92 -11.98 2.72
CA ARG A 92 -6.08 -13.16 1.88
C ARG A 92 -6.72 -14.31 2.67
N GLU A 93 -6.18 -14.63 3.83
CA GLU A 93 -6.71 -15.70 4.67
C GLU A 93 -8.16 -15.37 5.12
N LEU A 94 -8.42 -14.12 5.53
CA LEU A 94 -9.78 -13.67 5.87
C LEU A 94 -10.76 -13.87 4.71
N PHE A 95 -10.41 -13.48 3.48
CA PHE A 95 -11.27 -13.69 2.31
C PHE A 95 -11.52 -15.17 2.02
N LEU A 96 -10.51 -16.02 2.21
CA LEU A 96 -10.65 -17.48 2.04
C LEU A 96 -11.57 -18.08 3.10
N GLU A 97 -11.42 -17.70 4.36
CA GLU A 97 -12.27 -18.16 5.46
C GLU A 97 -13.74 -17.73 5.30
N LEU A 98 -13.96 -16.54 4.72
CA LEU A 98 -15.30 -16.05 4.39
C LEU A 98 -15.90 -16.70 3.11
N GLY A 99 -15.18 -17.61 2.46
CA GLY A 99 -15.59 -18.19 1.19
C GLY A 99 -15.57 -17.23 0.01
N GLN A 100 -14.87 -16.10 0.14
CA GLN A 100 -14.80 -15.00 -0.84
C GLN A 100 -13.48 -14.99 -1.61
N GLY A 101 -12.83 -16.14 -1.77
CA GLY A 101 -11.52 -16.27 -2.43
C GLY A 101 -11.48 -15.78 -3.88
N GLU A 102 -12.62 -15.72 -4.56
CA GLU A 102 -12.75 -15.19 -5.93
C GLU A 102 -12.45 -13.69 -6.03
N TYR A 103 -12.63 -12.93 -4.94
CA TYR A 103 -12.36 -11.49 -4.89
C TYR A 103 -10.90 -11.14 -4.57
N LEU A 104 -10.06 -12.12 -4.28
CA LEU A 104 -8.61 -11.88 -4.10
C LEU A 104 -7.96 -11.45 -5.41
N SER A 105 -8.47 -12.00 -6.51
CA SER A 105 -8.14 -11.63 -7.88
C SER A 105 -9.28 -12.15 -8.77
N ASN A 106 -9.31 -11.76 -10.04
CA ASN A 106 -10.36 -12.16 -10.98
C ASN A 106 -10.52 -13.69 -11.16
N LYS A 107 -9.75 -14.53 -10.46
CA LYS A 107 -9.83 -15.99 -10.46
C LYS A 107 -9.41 -16.56 -9.10
N VAL A 108 -10.09 -17.59 -8.63
CA VAL A 108 -9.74 -18.32 -7.40
C VAL A 108 -8.29 -18.81 -7.44
N GLY A 109 -7.55 -18.59 -6.35
CA GLY A 109 -6.17 -19.07 -6.20
C GLY A 109 -5.08 -18.15 -6.77
N GLN A 110 -5.43 -16.98 -7.30
CA GLN A 110 -4.43 -16.01 -7.76
C GLN A 110 -3.84 -15.19 -6.60
N PRO A 111 -2.63 -14.63 -6.79
CA PRO A 111 -1.96 -13.80 -5.79
C PRO A 111 -2.71 -12.48 -5.54
N VAL A 112 -2.59 -11.95 -4.32
CA VAL A 112 -2.97 -10.56 -4.03
C VAL A 112 -1.94 -9.62 -4.65
N LYS A 113 -2.41 -8.66 -5.46
CA LYS A 113 -1.51 -7.67 -6.07
C LYS A 113 -1.14 -6.58 -5.08
N ILE A 114 0.15 -6.28 -5.02
CA ILE A 114 0.72 -5.18 -4.24
C ILE A 114 1.51 -4.29 -5.19
N TYR A 115 1.22 -3.01 -5.15
CA TYR A 115 1.83 -1.99 -5.99
C TYR A 115 2.82 -1.15 -5.19
N GLY A 116 4.02 -0.94 -5.78
CA GLY A 116 5.06 -0.03 -5.28
C GLY A 116 5.59 0.83 -6.40
N ASP A 117 6.11 2.02 -6.12
CA ASP A 117 6.64 2.96 -7.11
C ASP A 117 8.17 2.94 -7.22
N ASN A 118 8.86 2.19 -6.38
CA ASN A 118 10.32 2.11 -6.39
C ASN A 118 10.81 0.85 -7.12
N GLN A 119 11.29 1.05 -8.36
CA GLN A 119 11.82 -0.04 -9.18
C GLN A 119 13.01 -0.76 -8.52
N GLY A 120 13.84 -0.05 -7.74
CA GLY A 120 14.95 -0.66 -7.01
C GLY A 120 14.46 -1.63 -5.93
N ALA A 121 13.41 -1.28 -5.20
CA ALA A 121 12.80 -2.17 -4.21
C ALA A 121 12.17 -3.40 -4.88
N LEU A 122 11.54 -3.22 -6.04
CA LEU A 122 10.95 -4.34 -6.81
C LEU A 122 12.05 -5.26 -7.35
N ALA A 123 13.14 -4.72 -7.90
CA ALA A 123 14.27 -5.51 -8.41
C ALA A 123 14.90 -6.37 -7.31
N LEU A 124 14.90 -5.90 -6.05
CA LEU A 124 15.36 -6.69 -4.91
C LEU A 124 14.47 -7.90 -4.60
N VAL A 125 13.20 -7.86 -4.94
CA VAL A 125 12.30 -9.02 -4.81
C VAL A 125 12.67 -10.10 -5.82
N GLU A 126 13.04 -9.72 -7.05
CA GLU A 126 13.31 -10.62 -8.16
C GLU A 126 14.73 -11.21 -8.12
N ASN A 127 15.74 -10.42 -7.70
CA ASN A 127 17.15 -10.80 -7.79
C ASN A 127 17.77 -11.10 -6.42
N PRO A 128 18.24 -12.35 -6.17
CA PRO A 128 18.81 -12.77 -4.90
C PRO A 128 20.24 -12.26 -4.61
N GLU A 129 20.98 -11.76 -5.59
CA GLU A 129 22.44 -11.58 -5.49
C GLU A 129 22.91 -10.29 -4.78
N HIS A 130 22.02 -9.38 -4.39
CA HIS A 130 22.41 -8.07 -3.87
C HIS A 130 22.42 -7.93 -2.33
N HIS A 131 22.47 -9.04 -1.56
CA HIS A 131 22.22 -8.98 -0.12
C HIS A 131 23.41 -9.40 0.74
N GLN A 132 24.43 -8.55 0.84
CA GLN A 132 25.50 -8.71 1.85
C GLN A 132 25.33 -7.86 3.11
N ARG A 133 24.18 -7.18 3.33
CA ARG A 133 24.04 -6.20 4.43
C ARG A 133 22.81 -6.46 5.31
N THR A 134 23.08 -6.86 6.56
CA THR A 134 22.23 -6.87 7.77
C THR A 134 21.16 -7.97 7.89
N LYS A 135 21.34 -8.88 8.88
CA LYS A 135 20.46 -10.03 9.16
C LYS A 135 18.97 -9.69 9.40
N HIS A 136 18.66 -8.53 9.96
CA HIS A 136 17.26 -8.14 10.24
C HIS A 136 16.50 -7.76 8.98
N ILE A 137 17.17 -7.25 7.95
CA ILE A 137 16.60 -6.98 6.64
C ILE A 137 16.49 -8.29 5.84
N ASP A 138 17.43 -9.18 6.02
CA ASP A 138 17.49 -10.48 5.34
C ASP A 138 16.19 -11.31 5.55
N VAL A 139 15.68 -11.35 6.79
CA VAL A 139 14.40 -12.03 7.11
C VAL A 139 13.24 -11.43 6.33
N GLN A 140 13.17 -10.10 6.18
CA GLN A 140 12.11 -9.43 5.44
C GLN A 140 12.20 -9.75 3.94
N TYR A 141 13.43 -9.82 3.40
CA TYR A 141 13.68 -10.21 2.02
C TYR A 141 13.22 -11.63 1.74
N HIS A 142 13.65 -12.58 2.58
CA HIS A 142 13.24 -13.97 2.45
C HIS A 142 11.71 -14.15 2.54
N TYR A 143 11.08 -13.42 3.45
CA TYR A 143 9.61 -13.47 3.60
C TYR A 143 8.87 -13.05 2.34
N ILE A 144 9.19 -11.87 1.78
CA ILE A 144 8.51 -11.38 0.56
C ILE A 144 8.75 -12.36 -0.61
N ARG A 145 9.98 -12.80 -0.82
CA ARG A 145 10.31 -13.76 -1.88
C ARG A 145 9.56 -15.07 -1.73
N HIS A 146 9.45 -15.57 -0.51
CA HIS A 146 8.66 -16.77 -0.24
C HIS A 146 7.20 -16.56 -0.64
N LEU A 147 6.62 -15.40 -0.34
CA LEU A 147 5.24 -15.09 -0.73
C LEU A 147 5.05 -14.99 -2.24
N VAL A 148 6.01 -14.40 -2.95
CA VAL A 148 5.99 -14.30 -4.42
C VAL A 148 6.19 -15.68 -5.06
N SER A 149 7.19 -16.47 -4.61
CA SER A 149 7.47 -17.82 -5.15
C SER A 149 6.31 -18.79 -4.92
N THR A 150 5.58 -18.64 -3.81
CA THR A 150 4.39 -19.43 -3.48
C THR A 150 3.11 -18.88 -4.10
N ARG A 151 3.20 -17.84 -4.92
CA ARG A 151 2.07 -17.18 -5.57
C ARG A 151 0.97 -16.70 -4.62
N LYS A 152 1.34 -16.31 -3.40
CA LYS A 152 0.41 -15.70 -2.44
C LYS A 152 0.25 -14.21 -2.68
N VAL A 153 1.33 -13.54 -3.09
CA VAL A 153 1.32 -12.14 -3.52
C VAL A 153 2.03 -11.99 -4.86
N GLU A 154 1.63 -10.97 -5.61
CA GLU A 154 2.29 -10.49 -6.81
C GLU A 154 2.65 -9.02 -6.59
N ILE A 155 3.87 -8.64 -6.95
CA ILE A 155 4.37 -7.29 -6.73
C ILE A 155 4.60 -6.65 -8.08
N GLU A 156 3.96 -5.51 -8.30
CA GLU A 156 4.00 -4.79 -9.58
C GLU A 156 4.43 -3.33 -9.37
N TYR A 157 5.11 -2.78 -10.37
CA TYR A 157 5.39 -1.35 -10.41
C TYR A 157 4.12 -0.55 -10.68
N TYR A 158 3.96 0.55 -9.94
CA TYR A 158 2.87 1.49 -10.19
C TYR A 158 3.39 2.93 -10.22
N PRO A 159 2.95 3.76 -11.19
CA PRO A 159 3.45 5.12 -11.33
C PRO A 159 3.15 5.99 -10.10
N ILE A 160 4.15 6.77 -9.66
CA ILE A 160 4.10 7.64 -8.48
C ILE A 160 2.96 8.65 -8.51
N ASP A 161 2.56 9.12 -9.68
CA ASP A 161 1.44 10.07 -9.84
C ASP A 161 0.09 9.47 -9.46
N LYS A 162 -0.03 8.14 -9.44
CA LYS A 162 -1.25 7.39 -9.13
C LYS A 162 -1.17 6.61 -7.81
N MET A 163 -0.07 6.73 -7.05
CA MET A 163 0.16 5.99 -5.83
C MET A 163 -0.83 6.40 -4.72
N ALA A 164 -1.75 5.51 -4.37
CA ALA A 164 -2.78 5.78 -3.36
C ALA A 164 -2.22 5.95 -1.95
N ALA A 165 -1.09 5.29 -1.65
CA ALA A 165 -0.45 5.31 -0.34
C ALA A 165 0.32 6.61 -0.04
N ASP A 166 0.64 7.44 -1.05
CA ASP A 166 1.36 8.72 -0.90
C ASP A 166 0.73 9.65 0.15
N ALA A 167 -0.61 9.69 0.22
CA ALA A 167 -1.33 10.53 1.17
C ALA A 167 -1.15 10.11 2.63
N LEU A 168 -0.62 8.91 2.86
CA LEU A 168 -0.40 8.35 4.19
C LEU A 168 1.06 8.51 4.67
N THR A 169 1.99 8.88 3.78
CA THR A 169 3.41 9.01 4.11
C THR A 169 3.88 10.46 4.17
N LYS A 170 3.37 11.33 3.30
CA LYS A 170 3.88 12.69 3.10
C LYS A 170 2.77 13.72 2.91
N PRO A 171 3.01 15.02 3.28
CA PRO A 171 2.07 16.09 2.97
C PRO A 171 2.04 16.32 1.44
N LEU A 172 0.86 16.29 0.85
CA LEU A 172 0.66 16.43 -0.59
C LEU A 172 0.05 17.79 -0.96
N ALA A 173 0.36 18.27 -2.16
CA ALA A 173 -0.37 19.34 -2.80
C ALA A 173 -1.85 18.93 -2.99
N ARG A 174 -2.79 19.91 -2.97
CA ARG A 174 -4.23 19.66 -3.00
C ARG A 174 -4.66 18.76 -4.16
N THR A 175 -4.13 18.98 -5.35
CA THR A 175 -4.46 18.19 -6.55
C THR A 175 -4.11 16.72 -6.39
N LYS A 176 -2.89 16.44 -5.93
CA LYS A 176 -2.41 15.06 -5.68
C LYS A 176 -3.18 14.41 -4.52
N LEU A 177 -3.43 15.15 -3.43
CA LEU A 177 -4.24 14.65 -2.32
C LEU A 177 -5.64 14.23 -2.79
N LEU A 178 -6.33 15.05 -3.60
CA LEU A 178 -7.64 14.71 -4.12
C LEU A 178 -7.61 13.47 -5.03
N GLN A 179 -6.54 13.25 -5.79
CA GLN A 179 -6.36 12.03 -6.57
C GLN A 179 -6.24 10.79 -5.66
N CYS A 180 -5.39 10.85 -4.63
CA CYS A 180 -5.27 9.77 -3.65
C CYS A 180 -6.60 9.49 -2.94
N LEU A 181 -7.31 10.55 -2.51
CA LEU A 181 -8.60 10.43 -1.84
C LEU A 181 -9.67 9.79 -2.74
N LYS A 182 -9.70 10.11 -4.03
CA LYS A 182 -10.62 9.45 -4.99
C LYS A 182 -10.38 7.95 -5.09
N LEU A 183 -9.13 7.52 -5.01
CA LEU A 183 -8.78 6.09 -5.03
C LEU A 183 -9.14 5.39 -3.72
N THR A 184 -8.97 6.07 -2.59
CA THR A 184 -9.14 5.47 -1.25
C THR A 184 -10.56 5.54 -0.72
N PHE A 185 -11.33 6.57 -1.07
CA PHE A 185 -12.69 6.78 -0.59
C PHE A 185 -13.77 6.31 -1.57
N GLY A 186 -13.42 6.01 -2.82
CA GLY A 186 -14.39 5.72 -3.87
C GLY A 186 -15.00 6.99 -4.45
N ALA A 187 -16.31 7.13 -4.44
CA ALA A 187 -16.97 8.35 -4.89
C ALA A 187 -16.79 9.47 -3.86
N LEU A 188 -15.99 10.49 -4.19
CA LEU A 188 -15.99 11.75 -3.43
C LEU A 188 -17.07 12.65 -4.04
N ASP A 189 -18.19 12.81 -3.35
CA ASP A 189 -19.10 13.91 -3.63
C ASP A 189 -18.44 15.22 -3.17
N THR A 190 -17.74 15.86 -4.09
CA THR A 190 -17.28 17.25 -3.92
C THR A 190 -18.45 18.16 -4.25
N LYS A 191 -19.32 18.43 -3.27
CA LYS A 191 -20.23 19.57 -3.34
C LYS A 191 -19.48 20.87 -3.03
#